data_2a2ba66365f842497cc1752de5ae2481
#
_entry.id   2a2ba66365f842497cc1752de5ae2481
#
_cell.length_a   1.000
_cell.length_b   1.000
_cell.length_c   1.000
_cell.angle_alpha   90.00
_cell.angle_beta   90.00
_cell.angle_gamma   90.00
#
_symmetry.space_group_name_H-M   'P 1'
#
loop_
_entity.id
_entity.type
_entity.pdbx_description
1 polymer ?
#
loop_
_entity_poly.entity_id
_entity_poly.type
_entity_poly.pdbx_seq_one_letter_code
_entity_poly.pdbx_strand_id
1 'polypeptide(L)'
;MKKIEAKIVADSMDKRGNRITSFLLTYPRFIHGEIMTHRMFSRNSASSRAIPFEKMVKQVEEDPFIPIAWQKDHKGMQGTEYITGEKAIQNLNNQWLKARNESIKNAQSLSRGAYTLEVAKDEEGNNMRGFNLVDIPDTSVTKQLCNRLLEPFMWHTVIVSATEFSNFFNLRCPEYTIDLDDLESLK
;
A
#
# COMPACT_ATOMS: atom_id res chain seq x y z
N MET A 1 -2.64 7.61 -12.73
CA MET A 1 -3.02 6.46 -11.88
C MET A 1 -2.09 5.30 -12.18
N LYS A 2 -1.34 4.84 -11.20
CA LYS A 2 -0.56 3.59 -11.35
C LYS A 2 -1.54 2.43 -11.49
N LYS A 3 -1.18 1.46 -12.29
CA LYS A 3 -1.97 0.22 -12.47
C LYS A 3 -1.12 -0.96 -12.01
N ILE A 4 -1.77 -2.07 -11.69
CA ILE A 4 -1.08 -3.35 -11.55
C ILE A 4 -0.39 -3.62 -12.89
N GLU A 5 0.91 -3.84 -12.83
CA GLU A 5 1.73 -3.98 -14.03
C GLU A 5 2.77 -5.07 -13.86
N ALA A 6 3.00 -5.80 -14.93
CA ALA A 6 4.11 -6.75 -15.05
C ALA A 6 4.81 -6.54 -16.40
N LYS A 7 6.11 -6.25 -16.35
CA LYS A 7 6.95 -6.09 -17.55
C LYS A 7 8.15 -7.01 -17.47
N ILE A 8 8.48 -7.70 -18.54
CA ILE A 8 9.79 -8.36 -18.70
C ILE A 8 10.81 -7.24 -18.95
N VAL A 9 11.84 -7.17 -18.10
CA VAL A 9 12.92 -6.18 -18.22
C VAL A 9 14.24 -6.82 -18.65
N ALA A 10 14.40 -8.13 -18.40
CA ALA A 10 15.51 -8.91 -18.91
C ALA A 10 15.08 -10.36 -19.06
N ASP A 11 15.56 -11.01 -20.10
CA ASP A 11 15.35 -12.42 -20.38
C ASP A 11 16.58 -12.98 -21.09
N SER A 12 17.12 -14.07 -20.58
CA SER A 12 18.37 -14.64 -21.08
C SER A 12 18.36 -16.15 -20.94
N MET A 13 18.93 -16.84 -21.90
CA MET A 13 19.05 -18.29 -21.92
C MET A 13 20.48 -18.68 -22.26
N ASP A 14 21.04 -19.64 -21.54
CA ASP A 14 22.34 -20.21 -21.85
C ASP A 14 22.26 -21.28 -22.98
N LYS A 15 23.43 -21.75 -23.46
CA LYS A 15 23.52 -22.79 -24.49
C LYS A 15 22.95 -24.15 -24.06
N ARG A 16 22.70 -24.36 -22.78
CA ARG A 16 22.14 -25.58 -22.18
C ARG A 16 20.61 -25.50 -21.98
N GLY A 17 20.00 -24.36 -22.33
CA GLY A 17 18.58 -24.14 -22.19
C GLY A 17 18.18 -23.60 -20.80
N ASN A 18 19.12 -23.30 -19.90
CA ASN A 18 18.78 -22.64 -18.63
C ASN A 18 18.39 -21.18 -18.90
N ARG A 19 17.21 -20.81 -18.50
CA ARG A 19 16.65 -19.48 -18.73
C ARG A 19 16.54 -18.72 -17.41
N ILE A 20 16.86 -17.44 -17.41
CA ILE A 20 16.58 -16.51 -16.32
C ILE A 20 15.74 -15.37 -16.87
N THR A 21 14.62 -15.09 -16.21
CA THR A 21 13.73 -13.99 -16.57
C THR A 21 13.61 -13.03 -15.39
N SER A 22 13.64 -11.74 -15.70
CA SER A 22 13.45 -10.66 -14.71
C SER A 22 12.21 -9.85 -15.08
N PHE A 23 11.32 -9.73 -14.13
CA PHE A 23 10.12 -8.91 -14.22
C PHE A 23 10.25 -7.64 -13.39
N LEU A 24 9.73 -6.53 -13.90
CA LEU A 24 9.38 -5.36 -13.12
C LEU A 24 7.89 -5.46 -12.81
N LEU A 25 7.56 -5.61 -11.54
CA LEU A 25 6.19 -5.75 -11.07
C LEU A 25 5.78 -4.50 -10.30
N THR A 26 4.55 -4.01 -10.53
CA THR A 26 3.92 -2.98 -9.71
C THR A 26 2.60 -3.51 -9.19
N TYR A 27 2.43 -3.47 -7.87
CA TYR A 27 1.26 -3.99 -7.16
C TYR A 27 1.03 -3.26 -5.82
N PRO A 28 -0.13 -3.44 -5.16
CA PRO A 28 -0.37 -2.86 -3.85
C PRO A 28 0.63 -3.33 -2.80
N ARG A 29 1.18 -2.41 -2.01
CA ARG A 29 2.23 -2.72 -1.03
C ARG A 29 1.83 -3.79 -0.02
N PHE A 30 0.58 -3.83 0.43
CA PHE A 30 0.14 -4.76 1.48
C PHE A 30 0.21 -6.24 1.06
N ILE A 31 0.15 -6.57 -0.26
CA ILE A 31 0.31 -7.97 -0.72
C ILE A 31 1.79 -8.38 -0.86
N HIS A 32 2.74 -7.48 -0.56
CA HIS A 32 4.16 -7.79 -0.71
C HIS A 32 4.61 -8.96 0.18
N GLY A 33 4.02 -9.11 1.37
CA GLY A 33 4.29 -10.23 2.26
C GLY A 33 4.00 -11.58 1.61
N GLU A 34 2.94 -11.68 0.83
CA GLU A 34 2.55 -12.89 0.11
C GLU A 34 3.52 -13.21 -1.04
N ILE A 35 3.95 -12.20 -1.77
CA ILE A 35 4.99 -12.37 -2.80
C ILE A 35 6.31 -12.84 -2.18
N MET A 36 6.60 -12.41 -0.96
CA MET A 36 7.82 -12.82 -0.23
C MET A 36 7.82 -14.30 0.18
N THR A 37 6.68 -14.99 0.20
CA THR A 37 6.61 -16.42 0.49
C THR A 37 7.22 -17.30 -0.61
N HIS A 38 7.32 -16.79 -1.84
CA HIS A 38 7.92 -17.52 -2.98
C HIS A 38 9.45 -17.44 -2.92
N ARG A 39 10.07 -18.42 -2.28
CA ARG A 39 11.52 -18.44 -1.97
C ARG A 39 12.43 -18.57 -3.18
N MET A 40 11.93 -19.07 -4.31
CA MET A 40 12.69 -19.21 -5.57
C MET A 40 12.99 -17.88 -6.23
N PHE A 41 12.34 -16.80 -5.82
CA PHE A 41 12.50 -15.49 -6.40
C PHE A 41 13.66 -14.71 -5.77
N SER A 42 14.59 -14.26 -6.59
CA SER A 42 15.45 -13.13 -6.23
C SER A 42 14.65 -11.82 -6.41
N ARG A 43 14.64 -10.97 -5.38
CA ARG A 43 13.79 -9.77 -5.34
C ARG A 43 14.59 -8.55 -4.91
N ASN A 44 14.33 -7.45 -5.59
CA ASN A 44 14.89 -6.16 -5.21
C ASN A 44 13.83 -5.07 -5.33
N SER A 45 13.66 -4.28 -4.29
CA SER A 45 12.69 -3.19 -4.24
C SER A 45 13.15 -2.06 -3.32
N ALA A 46 12.62 -0.86 -3.56
CA ALA A 46 12.85 0.26 -2.65
C ALA A 46 12.23 -0.03 -1.27
N SER A 47 13.03 0.11 -0.24
CA SER A 47 12.54 0.00 1.14
C SER A 47 11.79 1.28 1.53
N SER A 48 10.62 1.14 2.15
CA SER A 48 9.89 2.27 2.75
C SER A 48 10.71 3.00 3.83
N ARG A 49 11.72 2.32 4.40
CA ARG A 49 12.66 2.92 5.37
C ARG A 49 13.62 3.93 4.73
N ALA A 50 13.92 3.77 3.45
CA ALA A 50 14.85 4.64 2.72
C ALA A 50 14.15 5.87 2.12
N ILE A 51 12.84 5.79 1.86
CA ILE A 51 12.10 6.87 1.20
C ILE A 51 11.81 7.99 2.22
N PRO A 52 12.07 9.27 1.88
CA PRO A 52 11.66 10.41 2.70
C PRO A 52 10.16 10.41 2.99
N PHE A 53 9.80 10.80 4.21
CA PHE A 53 8.41 10.76 4.67
C PHE A 53 7.47 11.60 3.80
N GLU A 54 7.85 12.83 3.49
CA GLU A 54 7.07 13.77 2.69
C GLU A 54 6.82 13.23 1.27
N LYS A 55 7.82 12.55 0.70
CA LYS A 55 7.68 11.90 -0.60
C LYS A 55 6.67 10.76 -0.55
N MET A 56 6.64 10.02 0.56
CA MET A 56 5.70 8.93 0.77
C MET A 56 4.27 9.45 0.93
N VAL A 57 4.09 10.48 1.76
CA VAL A 57 2.79 11.17 1.93
C VAL A 57 2.27 11.64 0.56
N LYS A 58 3.10 12.38 -0.19
CA LYS A 58 2.74 12.87 -1.51
C LYS A 58 2.30 11.75 -2.47
N GLN A 59 3.01 10.64 -2.51
CA GLN A 59 2.64 9.49 -3.34
C GLN A 59 1.27 8.92 -2.99
N VAL A 60 0.96 8.81 -1.69
CA VAL A 60 -0.31 8.29 -1.21
C VAL A 60 -1.46 9.30 -1.39
N GLU A 61 -1.17 10.60 -1.36
CA GLU A 61 -2.16 11.64 -1.65
C GLU A 61 -2.54 11.68 -3.14
N GLU A 62 -1.54 11.67 -4.02
CA GLU A 62 -1.72 11.85 -5.46
C GLU A 62 -2.21 10.58 -6.16
N ASP A 63 -1.74 9.41 -5.74
CA ASP A 63 -2.02 8.14 -6.40
C ASP A 63 -2.14 6.97 -5.39
N PRO A 64 -3.16 7.00 -4.50
CA PRO A 64 -3.39 5.90 -3.56
C PRO A 64 -3.81 4.63 -4.28
N PHE A 65 -3.44 3.47 -3.72
CA PHE A 65 -4.10 2.25 -4.09
C PHE A 65 -5.54 2.25 -3.56
N ILE A 66 -6.47 1.90 -4.43
CA ILE A 66 -7.87 1.62 -4.11
C ILE A 66 -8.16 0.20 -4.60
N PRO A 67 -8.82 -0.68 -3.81
CA PRO A 67 -9.19 -2.01 -4.28
C PRO A 67 -9.94 -1.97 -5.60
N ILE A 68 -9.51 -2.80 -6.56
CA ILE A 68 -10.11 -2.87 -7.91
C ILE A 68 -11.51 -3.49 -7.81
N ALA A 69 -11.67 -4.46 -6.90
CA ALA A 69 -12.94 -5.12 -6.63
C ALA A 69 -13.08 -5.35 -5.12
N TRP A 70 -14.29 -5.28 -4.62
CA TRP A 70 -14.63 -5.49 -3.22
C TRP A 70 -15.22 -6.89 -3.05
N GLN A 71 -14.42 -7.79 -2.49
CA GLN A 71 -14.85 -9.16 -2.23
C GLN A 71 -15.86 -9.17 -1.07
N LYS A 72 -16.92 -9.96 -1.18
CA LYS A 72 -17.87 -10.18 -0.09
C LYS A 72 -17.21 -10.98 1.03
N ASP A 73 -17.72 -10.80 2.26
CA ASP A 73 -17.29 -11.63 3.39
C ASP A 73 -17.56 -13.10 3.12
N HIS A 74 -16.61 -13.96 3.44
CA HIS A 74 -16.68 -15.39 3.21
C HIS A 74 -15.87 -16.18 4.25
N LYS A 75 -16.21 -17.46 4.42
CA LYS A 75 -15.43 -18.40 5.23
C LYS A 75 -14.27 -18.95 4.41
N GLY A 76 -13.07 -18.96 4.99
CA GLY A 76 -11.88 -19.50 4.35
C GLY A 76 -11.00 -18.43 3.69
N MET A 77 -10.04 -18.85 2.85
CA MET A 77 -9.02 -17.97 2.27
C MET A 77 -9.34 -17.52 0.84
N GLN A 78 -10.33 -18.11 0.20
CA GLN A 78 -10.72 -17.79 -1.19
C GLN A 78 -12.21 -17.51 -1.24
N GLY A 79 -12.58 -16.33 -1.71
CA GLY A 79 -13.95 -15.97 -2.02
C GLY A 79 -14.10 -15.74 -3.53
N THR A 80 -15.27 -16.08 -4.05
CA THR A 80 -15.61 -15.96 -5.47
C THR A 80 -16.66 -14.89 -5.74
N GLU A 81 -17.26 -14.33 -4.68
CA GLU A 81 -18.29 -13.32 -4.82
C GLU A 81 -17.76 -11.91 -4.54
N TYR A 82 -18.21 -10.96 -5.33
CA TYR A 82 -17.85 -9.56 -5.22
C TYR A 82 -19.09 -8.69 -4.98
N ILE A 83 -18.86 -7.53 -4.36
CA ILE A 83 -19.89 -6.53 -4.17
C ILE A 83 -20.12 -5.85 -5.51
N THR A 84 -21.37 -5.83 -5.94
CA THR A 84 -21.84 -5.20 -7.16
C THR A 84 -22.73 -3.99 -6.82
N GLY A 85 -22.91 -3.10 -7.77
CA GLY A 85 -23.73 -1.90 -7.62
C GLY A 85 -22.89 -0.64 -7.34
N GLU A 86 -23.02 0.32 -8.25
CA GLU A 86 -22.22 1.55 -8.30
C GLU A 86 -22.22 2.32 -6.97
N LYS A 87 -23.40 2.52 -6.36
CA LYS A 87 -23.52 3.25 -5.08
C LYS A 87 -22.79 2.56 -3.93
N ALA A 88 -22.82 1.22 -3.88
CA ALA A 88 -22.12 0.46 -2.85
C ALA A 88 -20.61 0.56 -3.03
N ILE A 89 -20.12 0.37 -4.25
CA ILE A 89 -18.71 0.49 -4.61
C ILE A 89 -18.20 1.90 -4.32
N GLN A 90 -18.94 2.92 -4.72
CA GLN A 90 -18.58 4.32 -4.45
C GLN A 90 -18.48 4.60 -2.94
N ASN A 91 -19.40 4.07 -2.14
CA ASN A 91 -19.36 4.22 -0.68
C ASN A 91 -18.13 3.55 -0.08
N LEU A 92 -17.80 2.32 -0.50
CA LEU A 92 -16.62 1.59 -0.04
C LEU A 92 -15.33 2.30 -0.45
N ASN A 93 -15.24 2.81 -1.67
CA ASN A 93 -14.11 3.61 -2.12
C ASN A 93 -13.94 4.88 -1.26
N ASN A 94 -15.04 5.56 -0.93
CA ASN A 94 -15.00 6.75 -0.07
C ASN A 94 -14.56 6.41 1.35
N GLN A 95 -15.01 5.29 1.90
CA GLN A 95 -14.54 4.82 3.23
C GLN A 95 -13.05 4.49 3.22
N TRP A 96 -12.56 3.83 2.16
CA TRP A 96 -11.14 3.54 1.98
C TRP A 96 -10.28 4.81 1.91
N LEU A 97 -10.73 5.79 1.11
CA LEU A 97 -10.06 7.08 1.01
C LEU A 97 -10.13 7.90 2.30
N LYS A 98 -11.20 7.77 3.08
CA LYS A 98 -11.29 8.36 4.43
C LYS A 98 -10.23 7.74 5.35
N ALA A 99 -10.10 6.42 5.37
CA ALA A 99 -9.07 5.73 6.15
C ALA A 99 -7.65 6.16 5.71
N ARG A 100 -7.40 6.33 4.38
CA ARG A 100 -6.16 6.89 3.86
C ARG A 100 -5.88 8.29 4.44
N ASN A 101 -6.86 9.19 4.42
CA ASN A 101 -6.69 10.56 4.92
C ASN A 101 -6.37 10.58 6.43
N GLU A 102 -7.04 9.75 7.21
CA GLU A 102 -6.74 9.63 8.64
C GLU A 102 -5.35 9.03 8.89
N SER A 103 -4.93 8.04 8.09
CA SER A 103 -3.57 7.49 8.17
C SER A 103 -2.49 8.53 7.86
N ILE A 104 -2.71 9.40 6.88
CA ILE A 104 -1.79 10.50 6.56
C ILE A 104 -1.71 11.47 7.75
N LYS A 105 -2.84 11.92 8.30
CA LYS A 105 -2.87 12.82 9.46
C LYS A 105 -2.13 12.24 10.65
N ASN A 106 -2.38 10.96 10.96
CA ASN A 106 -1.74 10.28 12.08
C ASN A 106 -0.23 10.10 11.85
N ALA A 107 0.19 9.77 10.63
CA ALA A 107 1.60 9.67 10.28
C ALA A 107 2.31 11.02 10.38
N GLN A 108 1.68 12.10 9.93
CA GLN A 108 2.20 13.47 10.06
C GLN A 108 2.26 13.92 11.52
N SER A 109 1.27 13.56 12.33
CA SER A 109 1.27 13.85 13.77
C SER A 109 2.44 13.14 14.47
N LEU A 110 2.63 11.83 14.22
CA LEU A 110 3.76 11.07 14.76
C LEU A 110 5.11 11.63 14.32
N SER A 111 5.21 12.06 13.07
CA SER A 111 6.46 12.64 12.54
C SER A 111 6.85 13.93 13.27
N ARG A 112 5.87 14.73 13.70
CA ARG A 112 6.11 15.94 14.50
C ARG A 112 6.46 15.64 15.96
N GLY A 113 5.95 14.55 16.51
CA GLY A 113 6.19 14.16 17.88
C GLY A 113 4.93 14.22 18.76
N ALA A 114 5.13 13.99 20.04
CA ALA A 114 4.09 14.10 21.04
C ALA A 114 3.81 15.56 21.41
N TYR A 115 2.59 15.82 21.87
CA TYR A 115 2.18 17.13 22.37
C TYR A 115 1.41 16.98 23.69
N THR A 116 1.39 18.04 24.46
CA THR A 116 0.54 18.18 25.65
C THR A 116 -0.44 19.32 25.47
N LEU A 117 -1.50 19.30 26.27
CA LEU A 117 -2.49 20.38 26.34
C LEU A 117 -2.14 21.26 27.52
N GLU A 118 -1.84 22.53 27.29
CA GLU A 118 -1.66 23.54 28.33
C GLU A 118 -2.78 24.53 28.26
N VAL A 119 -3.19 25.02 29.45
CA VAL A 119 -4.22 26.08 29.54
C VAL A 119 -3.72 27.31 28.80
N ALA A 120 -4.53 27.82 27.88
CA ALA A 120 -4.21 29.05 27.18
C ALA A 120 -4.06 30.22 28.20
N LYS A 121 -3.03 31.06 27.97
CA LYS A 121 -2.76 32.24 28.80
C LYS A 121 -2.81 33.50 27.94
N ASP A 122 -3.27 34.60 28.54
CA ASP A 122 -3.19 35.93 27.92
C ASP A 122 -1.76 36.51 27.97
N GLU A 123 -1.57 37.69 27.44
CA GLU A 123 -0.27 38.39 27.41
C GLU A 123 0.23 38.75 28.84
N GLU A 124 -0.68 38.76 29.82
CA GLU A 124 -0.39 39.03 31.22
C GLU A 124 -0.15 37.76 32.04
N GLY A 125 -0.30 36.57 31.41
CA GLY A 125 -0.07 35.25 32.02
C GLY A 125 -1.28 34.66 32.74
N ASN A 126 -2.47 35.26 32.67
CA ASN A 126 -3.70 34.74 33.26
C ASN A 126 -4.31 33.62 32.39
N ASN A 127 -4.97 32.67 33.08
CA ASN A 127 -5.61 31.57 32.38
C ASN A 127 -6.82 32.05 31.56
N MET A 128 -6.81 31.75 30.28
CA MET A 128 -7.92 31.94 29.35
C MET A 128 -8.79 30.69 29.24
N ARG A 129 -10.00 30.82 28.68
CA ARG A 129 -10.81 29.67 28.29
C ARG A 129 -10.21 29.06 27.01
N GLY A 130 -9.62 27.87 27.15
CA GLY A 130 -9.04 27.13 26.05
C GLY A 130 -7.75 26.40 26.43
N PHE A 131 -7.26 25.62 25.50
CA PHE A 131 -6.00 24.90 25.66
C PHE A 131 -5.15 25.12 24.39
N ASN A 132 -3.86 25.30 24.59
CA ASN A 132 -2.86 25.31 23.55
C ASN A 132 -2.22 23.93 23.43
N LEU A 133 -1.96 23.49 22.20
CA LEU A 133 -1.11 22.33 21.93
C LEU A 133 0.35 22.78 22.03
N VAL A 134 1.09 22.17 22.93
CA VAL A 134 2.52 22.43 23.12
C VAL A 134 3.28 21.16 22.78
N ASP A 135 4.20 21.28 21.83
CA ASP A 135 5.03 20.16 21.41
C ASP A 135 6.01 19.77 22.53
N ILE A 136 6.12 18.47 22.78
CA ILE A 136 7.10 17.90 23.71
C ILE A 136 8.41 17.73 22.93
N PRO A 137 9.52 18.39 23.32
CA PRO A 137 10.79 18.27 22.62
C PRO A 137 11.28 16.83 22.52
N ASP A 138 12.02 16.53 21.44
CA ASP A 138 12.70 15.24 21.20
C ASP A 138 11.80 14.01 21.18
N THR A 139 10.52 14.20 20.81
CA THR A 139 9.55 13.09 20.71
C THR A 139 9.16 12.74 19.28
N SER A 140 9.80 13.35 18.27
CA SER A 140 9.54 13.05 16.87
C SER A 140 9.83 11.58 16.52
N VAL A 141 8.89 10.95 15.81
CA VAL A 141 8.98 9.53 15.48
C VAL A 141 9.71 9.34 14.14
N THR A 142 10.52 8.29 14.07
CA THR A 142 11.30 8.01 12.86
C THR A 142 10.41 7.81 11.64
N LYS A 143 10.88 8.29 10.47
CA LYS A 143 10.19 8.07 9.17
C LYS A 143 9.86 6.60 8.88
N GLN A 144 10.64 5.67 9.45
CA GLN A 144 10.41 4.24 9.26
C GLN A 144 9.08 3.78 9.84
N LEU A 145 8.68 4.31 11.00
CA LEU A 145 7.40 3.99 11.63
C LEU A 145 6.26 4.79 11.00
N CYS A 146 6.47 6.08 10.75
CA CYS A 146 5.46 6.93 10.11
C CYS A 146 5.05 6.38 8.72
N ASN A 147 6.01 5.97 7.90
CA ASN A 147 5.75 5.39 6.58
C ASN A 147 4.93 4.09 6.62
N ARG A 148 5.01 3.31 7.71
CA ARG A 148 4.25 2.07 7.83
C ARG A 148 2.75 2.29 7.95
N LEU A 149 2.30 3.41 8.49
CA LEU A 149 0.88 3.76 8.52
C LEU A 149 0.30 3.99 7.12
N LEU A 150 1.15 4.26 6.14
CA LEU A 150 0.75 4.54 4.77
C LEU A 150 0.75 3.29 3.87
N GLU A 151 1.37 2.20 4.32
CA GLU A 151 1.57 0.98 3.50
C GLU A 151 0.29 0.40 2.86
N PRO A 152 -0.89 0.39 3.50
CA PRO A 152 -2.11 -0.10 2.89
C PRO A 152 -2.53 0.64 1.61
N PHE A 153 -2.12 1.89 1.48
CA PHE A 153 -2.52 2.78 0.37
C PHE A 153 -1.42 2.97 -0.67
N MET A 154 -0.30 2.27 -0.51
CA MET A 154 0.88 2.44 -1.36
C MET A 154 0.92 1.45 -2.52
N TRP A 155 1.44 1.93 -3.63
CA TRP A 155 1.97 1.09 -4.70
C TRP A 155 3.40 0.68 -4.41
N HIS A 156 3.75 -0.55 -4.81
CA HIS A 156 5.07 -1.11 -4.63
C HIS A 156 5.62 -1.64 -5.96
N THR A 157 6.81 -1.22 -6.30
CA THR A 157 7.51 -1.68 -7.52
C THR A 157 8.69 -2.54 -7.12
N VAL A 158 8.79 -3.73 -7.71
CA VAL A 158 9.76 -4.76 -7.37
C VAL A 158 10.34 -5.36 -8.65
N ILE A 159 11.66 -5.56 -8.67
CA ILE A 159 12.30 -6.43 -9.66
C ILE A 159 12.31 -7.84 -9.07
N VAL A 160 11.79 -8.80 -9.85
CA VAL A 160 11.75 -10.22 -9.49
C VAL A 160 12.45 -11.01 -10.58
N SER A 161 13.47 -11.77 -10.20
CA SER A 161 14.22 -12.64 -11.12
C SER A 161 14.17 -14.08 -10.64
N ALA A 162 13.93 -14.99 -11.56
CA ALA A 162 14.00 -16.42 -11.30
C ALA A 162 14.32 -17.20 -12.58
N THR A 163 14.76 -18.44 -12.39
CA THR A 163 14.95 -19.43 -13.46
C THR A 163 13.72 -20.32 -13.62
N GLU A 164 12.79 -20.29 -12.67
CA GLU A 164 11.61 -21.15 -12.64
C GLU A 164 10.42 -20.39 -12.06
N PHE A 165 9.32 -20.34 -12.80
CA PHE A 165 8.08 -19.68 -12.42
C PHE A 165 6.86 -20.60 -12.40
N SER A 166 6.99 -21.86 -12.86
CA SER A 166 5.86 -22.78 -13.03
C SER A 166 5.07 -22.97 -11.73
N ASN A 167 5.78 -23.17 -10.61
CA ASN A 167 5.12 -23.33 -9.32
C ASN A 167 4.36 -22.07 -8.88
N PHE A 168 4.90 -20.89 -9.19
CA PHE A 168 4.21 -19.63 -8.92
C PHE A 168 2.91 -19.51 -9.70
N PHE A 169 2.97 -19.77 -11.01
CA PHE A 169 1.78 -19.70 -11.87
C PHE A 169 0.74 -20.74 -11.49
N ASN A 170 1.15 -21.98 -11.22
CA ASN A 170 0.24 -23.04 -10.78
C ASN A 170 -0.52 -22.71 -9.48
N LEU A 171 0.14 -21.99 -8.56
CA LEU A 171 -0.47 -21.59 -7.28
C LEU A 171 -1.30 -20.31 -7.36
N ARG A 172 -0.96 -19.39 -8.27
CA ARG A 172 -1.50 -18.03 -8.28
C ARG A 172 -2.35 -17.69 -9.50
N CYS A 173 -2.30 -18.53 -10.53
CA CYS A 173 -3.11 -18.42 -11.73
C CYS A 173 -3.88 -19.73 -11.94
N PRO A 174 -4.81 -20.09 -11.03
CA PRO A 174 -5.66 -21.24 -11.22
C PRO A 174 -6.51 -21.05 -12.50
N GLU A 175 -6.90 -22.14 -13.14
CA GLU A 175 -7.68 -22.16 -14.40
C GLU A 175 -9.15 -21.74 -14.22
N TYR A 176 -9.45 -20.78 -13.35
CA TYR A 176 -10.77 -20.16 -13.37
C TYR A 176 -10.68 -18.83 -14.12
N THR A 177 -11.44 -18.73 -15.17
CA THR A 177 -11.67 -17.48 -15.86
C THR A 177 -12.50 -16.57 -14.94
N ILE A 178 -11.91 -15.47 -14.49
CA ILE A 178 -12.71 -14.31 -14.09
C ILE A 178 -13.33 -13.83 -15.40
N ASP A 179 -14.65 -13.79 -15.47
CA ASP A 179 -15.33 -13.22 -16.63
C ASP A 179 -14.91 -11.74 -16.71
N LEU A 180 -14.17 -11.39 -17.78
CA LEU A 180 -13.67 -10.03 -17.96
C LEU A 180 -14.83 -9.03 -18.16
N ASP A 181 -15.97 -9.49 -18.60
CA ASP A 181 -17.18 -8.68 -18.75
C ASP A 181 -17.74 -8.25 -17.38
N ASP A 182 -17.59 -9.09 -16.34
CA ASP A 182 -17.91 -8.72 -14.95
C ASP A 182 -16.96 -7.65 -14.41
N LEU A 183 -15.69 -7.65 -14.83
CA LEU A 183 -14.71 -6.62 -14.45
C LEU A 183 -14.91 -5.30 -15.22
N GLU A 184 -15.40 -5.33 -16.45
CA GLU A 184 -15.72 -4.12 -17.21
C GLU A 184 -16.96 -3.38 -16.66
N SER A 185 -17.90 -4.10 -16.05
CA SER A 185 -19.04 -3.51 -15.34
C SER A 185 -18.65 -2.83 -14.02
N LEU A 186 -17.40 -3.00 -13.56
CA LEU A 186 -16.83 -2.39 -12.36
C LEU A 186 -16.00 -1.12 -12.64
N LYS A 187 -15.86 -0.73 -13.92
CA LYS A 187 -15.22 0.55 -14.31
C LYS A 187 -16.21 1.69 -14.27
#